data_50f2c5419a0506daac6989be050a1c7e
#
_entry.id   50f2c5419a0506daac6989be050a1c7e
#
_cell.length_a   1.000
_cell.length_b   1.000
_cell.length_c   1.000
_cell.angle_alpha   90.00
_cell.angle_beta   90.00
_cell.angle_gamma   90.00
#
_symmetry.space_group_name_H-M   'P 1'
#
loop_
_entity.id
_entity.type
_entity.pdbx_description
1 polymer ?
#
loop_
_entity_poly.entity_id
_entity_poly.type
_entity_poly.pdbx_seq_one_letter_code
_entity_poly.pdbx_strand_id
1 'polypeptide(L)'
;MAQGRNLFQQLEIEAFRAGITPRTKQSIEWFRRKAAQLGKVSIPDVMDEPELTKSTRADTDVGPLGNMYMFQYDPKYRISLPYYDAFPLVIITGARRGRFIGMNLHYLPPTLRAKLLDAILGNTGSVGLPRQYVEPTIHRYLNNHVRSQFALVEKPEWEIATFLPTAQWRKAPASTVYKESRRAVRRLS
;
A
#
# COMPACT_ATOMS: atom_id res chain seq x y z
N MET A 1 -6.28 -7.13 -29.73
CA MET A 1 -7.24 -7.10 -28.60
C MET A 1 -6.72 -6.07 -27.61
N ALA A 2 -7.53 -5.09 -27.26
CA ALA A 2 -7.12 -4.06 -26.30
C ALA A 2 -6.89 -4.73 -24.94
N GLN A 3 -5.66 -4.69 -24.45
CA GLN A 3 -5.33 -5.13 -23.10
C GLN A 3 -6.16 -4.31 -22.11
N GLY A 4 -6.92 -4.98 -21.24
CA GLY A 4 -7.70 -4.33 -20.21
C GLY A 4 -6.77 -3.53 -19.29
N ARG A 5 -7.07 -2.25 -19.09
CA ARG A 5 -6.33 -1.39 -18.16
C ARG A 5 -6.66 -1.82 -16.75
N ASN A 6 -5.64 -1.87 -15.88
CA ASN A 6 -5.89 -2.14 -14.48
C ASN A 6 -6.67 -0.98 -13.81
N LEU A 7 -7.19 -1.25 -12.63
CA LEU A 7 -7.99 -0.28 -11.89
C LEU A 7 -7.23 1.03 -11.62
N PHE A 8 -5.93 0.96 -11.32
CA PHE A 8 -5.11 2.15 -11.08
C PHE A 8 -4.99 3.03 -12.31
N GLN A 9 -4.65 2.45 -13.46
CA GLN A 9 -4.55 3.15 -14.73
C GLN A 9 -5.89 3.76 -15.17
N GLN A 10 -7.00 3.05 -14.92
CA GLN A 10 -8.34 3.59 -15.21
C GLN A 10 -8.62 4.85 -14.36
N LEU A 11 -8.35 4.80 -13.07
CA LEU A 11 -8.56 5.92 -12.16
C LEU A 11 -7.61 7.10 -12.43
N GLU A 12 -6.38 6.82 -12.82
CA GLU A 12 -5.42 7.86 -13.25
C GLU A 12 -5.93 8.62 -14.47
N ILE A 13 -6.42 7.89 -15.48
CA ILE A 13 -7.00 8.49 -16.68
C ILE A 13 -8.26 9.29 -16.35
N GLU A 14 -9.11 8.77 -15.47
CA GLU A 14 -10.30 9.50 -15.02
C GLU A 14 -9.94 10.78 -14.29
N ALA A 15 -8.95 10.74 -13.39
CA ALA A 15 -8.44 11.90 -12.68
C ALA A 15 -7.87 12.94 -13.65
N PHE A 16 -7.06 12.50 -14.62
CA PHE A 16 -6.52 13.38 -15.66
C PHE A 16 -7.63 14.06 -16.47
N ARG A 17 -8.63 13.28 -16.94
CA ARG A 17 -9.79 13.82 -17.68
C ARG A 17 -10.63 14.80 -16.84
N ALA A 18 -10.69 14.61 -15.54
CA ALA A 18 -11.38 15.50 -14.60
C ALA A 18 -10.55 16.73 -14.23
N GLY A 19 -9.35 16.91 -14.79
CA GLY A 19 -8.45 18.03 -14.49
C GLY A 19 -7.91 18.00 -13.05
N ILE A 20 -7.81 16.83 -12.44
CA ILE A 20 -7.34 16.66 -11.06
C ILE A 20 -5.81 16.73 -11.03
N THR A 21 -5.28 17.74 -10.35
CA THR A 21 -3.83 17.84 -10.11
C THR A 21 -3.45 16.97 -8.92
N PRO A 22 -2.52 16.01 -9.07
CA PRO A 22 -2.08 15.13 -7.98
C PRO A 22 -1.60 15.90 -6.74
N ARG A 23 -1.78 15.30 -5.57
CA ARG A 23 -1.32 15.80 -4.26
C ARG A 23 -1.90 17.15 -3.84
N THR A 24 -3.07 17.50 -4.33
CA THR A 24 -3.84 18.67 -3.91
C THR A 24 -4.98 18.25 -2.97
N LYS A 25 -5.56 19.20 -2.24
CA LYS A 25 -6.79 18.94 -1.46
C LYS A 25 -7.91 18.41 -2.35
N GLN A 26 -7.99 18.92 -3.59
CA GLN A 26 -8.96 18.48 -4.58
C GLN A 26 -8.74 17.02 -4.98
N SER A 27 -7.51 16.59 -5.23
CA SER A 27 -7.21 15.19 -5.56
C SER A 27 -7.55 14.25 -4.41
N ILE A 28 -7.20 14.62 -3.18
CA ILE A 28 -7.53 13.84 -1.98
C ILE A 28 -9.05 13.62 -1.86
N GLU A 29 -9.84 14.66 -2.02
CA GLU A 29 -11.30 14.58 -1.95
C GLU A 29 -11.88 13.78 -3.12
N TRP A 30 -11.32 13.92 -4.32
CA TRP A 30 -11.74 13.20 -5.51
C TRP A 30 -11.49 11.69 -5.34
N PHE A 31 -10.28 11.27 -4.95
CA PHE A 31 -9.96 9.85 -4.74
C PHE A 31 -10.75 9.25 -3.58
N ARG A 32 -10.99 9.99 -2.49
CA ARG A 32 -11.85 9.53 -1.38
C ARG A 32 -13.26 9.21 -1.85
N ARG A 33 -13.86 10.09 -2.70
CA ARG A 33 -15.19 9.84 -3.28
C ARG A 33 -15.18 8.65 -4.23
N LYS A 34 -14.17 8.53 -5.10
CA LYS A 34 -14.03 7.39 -6.00
C LYS A 34 -13.85 6.08 -5.24
N ALA A 35 -12.99 6.02 -4.24
CA ALA A 35 -12.82 4.84 -3.40
C ALA A 35 -14.12 4.42 -2.69
N ALA A 36 -14.92 5.39 -2.22
CA ALA A 36 -16.22 5.11 -1.62
C ALA A 36 -17.21 4.52 -2.63
N GLN A 37 -17.17 4.95 -3.89
CA GLN A 37 -18.02 4.44 -4.97
C GLN A 37 -17.64 3.02 -5.40
N LEU A 38 -16.34 2.68 -5.37
CA LEU A 38 -15.86 1.34 -5.75
C LEU A 38 -16.25 0.26 -4.74
N GLY A 39 -16.47 0.64 -3.48
CA GLY A 39 -16.79 -0.31 -2.41
C GLY A 39 -15.65 -1.26 -2.11
N LYS A 40 -15.77 -2.54 -2.53
CA LYS A 40 -14.71 -3.55 -2.39
C LYS A 40 -13.93 -3.66 -3.71
N VAL A 41 -12.61 -3.62 -3.61
CA VAL A 41 -11.70 -3.92 -4.71
C VAL A 41 -11.20 -5.35 -4.54
N SER A 42 -11.31 -6.16 -5.57
CA SER A 42 -10.82 -7.54 -5.53
C SER A 42 -9.33 -7.62 -5.87
N ILE A 43 -8.66 -8.68 -5.40
CA ILE A 43 -7.26 -8.93 -5.75
C ILE A 43 -7.07 -9.07 -7.27
N PRO A 44 -7.93 -9.81 -8.01
CA PRO A 44 -7.85 -9.87 -9.46
C PRO A 44 -7.93 -8.50 -10.13
N ASP A 45 -8.79 -7.59 -9.68
CA ASP A 45 -8.93 -6.25 -10.29
C ASP A 45 -7.63 -5.43 -10.24
N VAL A 46 -6.76 -5.73 -9.27
CA VAL A 46 -5.46 -5.07 -9.08
C VAL A 46 -4.33 -5.85 -9.77
N MET A 47 -4.39 -7.19 -9.75
CA MET A 47 -3.32 -8.09 -10.19
C MET A 47 -3.45 -8.55 -11.64
N ASP A 48 -4.56 -8.24 -12.32
CA ASP A 48 -4.87 -8.79 -13.64
C ASP A 48 -4.12 -8.04 -14.76
N GLU A 49 -2.76 -8.11 -14.75
CA GLU A 49 -1.96 -7.48 -15.78
C GLU A 49 -0.77 -8.30 -16.30
N PRO A 50 -0.63 -8.33 -17.67
CA PRO A 50 0.51 -8.97 -18.33
C PRO A 50 1.86 -8.33 -18.05
N GLU A 51 1.92 -7.06 -17.65
CA GLU A 51 3.16 -6.36 -17.35
C GLU A 51 3.75 -6.71 -15.97
N LEU A 52 2.95 -7.27 -15.08
CA LEU A 52 3.41 -7.83 -13.80
C LEU A 52 4.34 -9.04 -13.97
N THR A 53 4.44 -9.60 -15.17
CA THR A 53 5.37 -10.70 -15.48
C THR A 53 6.84 -10.31 -15.39
N LYS A 54 7.16 -9.03 -15.28
CA LYS A 54 8.52 -8.54 -14.96
C LYS A 54 8.80 -8.50 -13.46
N SER A 55 7.82 -8.87 -12.63
CA SER A 55 8.04 -8.92 -11.20
C SER A 55 8.92 -10.11 -10.85
N THR A 56 9.98 -9.82 -10.17
CA THR A 56 10.91 -10.77 -9.56
C THR A 56 10.18 -11.83 -8.74
N ARG A 57 10.59 -13.09 -8.90
CA ARG A 57 10.13 -14.20 -8.05
C ARG A 57 10.43 -13.86 -6.59
N ALA A 58 9.45 -14.05 -5.71
CA ALA A 58 9.59 -13.85 -4.26
C ALA A 58 10.79 -14.55 -3.62
N ASP A 59 11.33 -15.58 -4.29
CA ASP A 59 12.46 -16.40 -3.79
C ASP A 59 13.83 -15.75 -3.99
N THR A 60 14.00 -14.82 -4.91
CA THR A 60 15.33 -14.35 -5.32
C THR A 60 15.54 -12.85 -5.21
N ASP A 61 14.51 -12.02 -5.45
CA ASP A 61 14.69 -10.59 -5.46
C ASP A 61 13.43 -9.87 -4.96
N VAL A 62 13.52 -9.33 -3.78
CA VAL A 62 12.68 -8.22 -3.38
C VAL A 62 13.09 -7.03 -4.24
N GLY A 63 12.18 -6.49 -5.01
CA GLY A 63 12.44 -5.37 -5.90
C GLY A 63 13.14 -4.19 -5.23
N PRO A 64 13.57 -3.17 -5.99
CA PRO A 64 14.36 -2.07 -5.48
C PRO A 64 13.78 -1.44 -4.22
N LEU A 65 14.66 -1.14 -3.26
CA LEU A 65 14.28 -0.42 -2.05
C LEU A 65 13.64 0.92 -2.40
N GLY A 66 12.64 1.30 -1.63
CA GLY A 66 11.90 2.56 -1.82
C GLY A 66 10.76 2.48 -2.83
N ASN A 67 10.55 1.34 -3.50
CA ASN A 67 9.38 1.13 -4.34
C ASN A 67 8.20 0.57 -3.55
N MET A 68 7.00 0.82 -4.06
CA MET A 68 5.74 0.36 -3.48
C MET A 68 5.23 -0.87 -4.22
N TYR A 69 4.81 -1.88 -3.46
CA TYR A 69 4.32 -3.14 -3.99
C TYR A 69 3.06 -3.61 -3.28
N MET A 70 2.26 -4.37 -4.01
CA MET A 70 1.17 -5.20 -3.47
C MET A 70 1.46 -6.66 -3.73
N PHE A 71 1.09 -7.53 -2.79
CA PHE A 71 1.30 -8.99 -2.92
C PHE A 71 0.37 -9.73 -1.96
N GLN A 72 0.12 -11.00 -2.24
CA GLN A 72 -0.59 -11.88 -1.30
C GLN A 72 0.38 -12.38 -0.24
N TYR A 73 -0.03 -12.34 1.02
CA TYR A 73 0.80 -12.73 2.16
C TYR A 73 0.02 -13.59 3.16
N ASP A 74 0.63 -14.73 3.51
CA ASP A 74 0.14 -15.65 4.55
C ASP A 74 1.19 -15.75 5.67
N PRO A 75 1.07 -14.98 6.76
CA PRO A 75 2.12 -14.88 7.77
C PRO A 75 2.34 -16.21 8.52
N LYS A 76 3.60 -16.54 8.82
CA LYS A 76 3.99 -17.74 9.55
C LYS A 76 3.23 -17.91 10.87
N TYR A 77 3.03 -16.84 11.59
CA TYR A 77 2.41 -16.82 12.90
C TYR A 77 0.94 -16.35 12.88
N ARG A 78 0.23 -16.61 11.78
CA ARG A 78 -1.18 -16.18 11.59
C ARG A 78 -2.10 -16.57 12.74
N ILE A 79 -1.81 -17.69 13.44
CA ILE A 79 -2.65 -18.17 14.55
C ILE A 79 -2.52 -17.24 15.77
N SER A 80 -1.32 -16.80 16.11
CA SER A 80 -1.03 -15.96 17.27
C SER A 80 -1.16 -14.46 17.01
N LEU A 81 -1.15 -14.02 15.74
CA LEU A 81 -1.34 -12.60 15.41
C LEU A 81 -2.78 -12.17 15.74
N PRO A 82 -2.97 -10.98 16.35
CA PRO A 82 -4.31 -10.43 16.62
C PRO A 82 -5.06 -10.11 15.32
N TYR A 83 -4.36 -9.68 14.31
CA TYR A 83 -4.81 -9.46 12.94
C TYR A 83 -3.61 -9.37 11.98
N TYR A 84 -3.87 -9.49 10.70
CA TYR A 84 -2.88 -9.27 9.64
C TYR A 84 -3.57 -8.89 8.34
N ASP A 85 -2.80 -8.26 7.45
CA ASP A 85 -3.23 -7.93 6.10
C ASP A 85 -2.77 -9.03 5.14
N ALA A 86 -3.71 -9.70 4.48
CA ALA A 86 -3.41 -10.75 3.50
C ALA A 86 -3.07 -10.22 2.11
N PHE A 87 -3.27 -8.91 1.87
CA PHE A 87 -2.92 -8.23 0.63
C PHE A 87 -2.31 -6.85 0.92
N PRO A 88 -1.11 -6.81 1.50
CA PRO A 88 -0.47 -5.59 1.95
C PRO A 88 -0.03 -4.66 0.83
N LEU A 89 -0.09 -3.35 1.08
CA LEU A 89 0.47 -2.27 0.28
C LEU A 89 1.74 -1.76 0.95
N VAL A 90 2.90 -2.12 0.43
CA VAL A 90 4.18 -1.98 1.14
C VAL A 90 5.20 -1.19 0.36
N ILE A 91 5.79 -0.16 0.98
CA ILE A 91 7.05 0.43 0.52
C ILE A 91 8.19 -0.35 1.17
N ILE A 92 9.02 -1.00 0.36
CA ILE A 92 10.12 -1.82 0.85
C ILE A 92 11.27 -0.91 1.30
N THR A 93 11.66 -1.03 2.57
CA THR A 93 12.69 -0.19 3.18
C THR A 93 13.99 -0.93 3.48
N GLY A 94 13.96 -2.25 3.45
CA GLY A 94 15.14 -3.06 3.67
C GLY A 94 14.91 -4.52 3.26
N ALA A 95 15.95 -5.15 2.73
CA ALA A 95 15.92 -6.56 2.36
C ALA A 95 17.13 -7.28 2.96
N ARG A 96 16.90 -8.53 3.39
CA ARG A 96 17.93 -9.48 3.83
C ARG A 96 17.56 -10.87 3.33
N ARG A 97 18.53 -11.79 3.34
CA ARG A 97 18.28 -13.17 2.91
C ARG A 97 17.02 -13.75 3.57
N GLY A 98 16.06 -14.16 2.76
CA GLY A 98 14.82 -14.81 3.18
C GLY A 98 13.76 -13.91 3.81
N ARG A 99 14.00 -12.58 3.90
CA ARG A 99 13.05 -11.63 4.50
C ARG A 99 13.27 -10.20 4.03
N PHE A 100 12.23 -9.39 4.15
CA PHE A 100 12.30 -7.93 3.94
C PHE A 100 11.54 -7.17 5.02
N ILE A 101 11.81 -5.89 5.10
CA ILE A 101 11.13 -4.94 5.97
C ILE A 101 10.49 -3.89 5.08
N GLY A 102 9.28 -3.51 5.40
CA GLY A 102 8.59 -2.46 4.66
C GLY A 102 7.54 -1.73 5.48
N MET A 103 7.16 -0.58 4.98
CA MET A 103 6.06 0.22 5.50
C MET A 103 4.76 -0.25 4.84
N ASN A 104 3.91 -0.99 5.57
CA ASN A 104 2.57 -1.34 5.10
C ASN A 104 1.61 -0.19 5.38
N LEU A 105 1.23 0.53 4.33
CA LEU A 105 0.37 1.70 4.44
C LEU A 105 -1.05 1.36 4.91
N HIS A 106 -1.51 0.13 4.71
CA HIS A 106 -2.83 -0.30 5.15
C HIS A 106 -3.01 -0.25 6.68
N TYR A 107 -1.94 -0.28 7.47
CA TYR A 107 -2.03 -0.12 8.93
C TYR A 107 -2.42 1.29 9.37
N LEU A 108 -2.40 2.27 8.48
CA LEU A 108 -2.93 3.60 8.74
C LEU A 108 -4.30 3.79 8.06
N PRO A 109 -5.22 4.57 8.66
CA PRO A 109 -6.41 5.01 7.95
C PRO A 109 -6.03 5.91 6.75
N PRO A 110 -6.84 5.98 5.69
CA PRO A 110 -6.49 6.67 4.44
C PRO A 110 -5.96 8.11 4.62
N THR A 111 -6.52 8.87 5.56
CA THR A 111 -6.08 10.24 5.85
C THR A 111 -4.66 10.32 6.42
N LEU A 112 -4.25 9.35 7.22
CA LEU A 112 -2.89 9.28 7.77
C LEU A 112 -1.92 8.68 6.76
N ARG A 113 -2.38 7.77 5.89
CA ARG A 113 -1.58 7.29 4.74
C ARG A 113 -1.18 8.45 3.84
N ALA A 114 -2.15 9.34 3.51
CA ALA A 114 -1.87 10.51 2.69
C ALA A 114 -0.81 11.42 3.33
N LYS A 115 -0.89 11.67 4.65
CA LYS A 115 0.12 12.45 5.37
C LYS A 115 1.50 11.80 5.34
N LEU A 116 1.57 10.47 5.50
CA LEU A 116 2.84 9.74 5.40
C LEU A 116 3.38 9.81 3.96
N LEU A 117 2.52 9.64 2.96
CA LEU A 117 2.91 9.73 1.56
C LEU A 117 3.45 11.12 1.21
N ASP A 118 2.80 12.19 1.66
CA ASP A 118 3.28 13.55 1.48
C ASP A 118 4.67 13.76 2.12
N ALA A 119 4.88 13.21 3.30
CA ALA A 119 6.18 13.25 3.96
C ALA A 119 7.26 12.48 3.17
N ILE A 120 6.93 11.30 2.62
CA ILE A 120 7.84 10.50 1.79
C ILE A 120 8.22 11.24 0.51
N LEU A 121 7.23 11.76 -0.22
CA LEU A 121 7.43 12.41 -1.51
C LEU A 121 8.01 13.84 -1.37
N GLY A 122 7.76 14.50 -0.24
CA GLY A 122 8.30 15.82 0.08
C GLY A 122 9.68 15.80 0.72
N ASN A 123 10.16 14.62 1.15
CA ASN A 123 11.43 14.50 1.85
C ASN A 123 12.59 14.52 0.84
N THR A 124 13.31 15.62 0.81
CA THR A 124 14.52 15.80 -0.03
C THR A 124 15.81 15.36 0.65
N GLY A 125 15.73 14.50 1.68
CA GLY A 125 16.87 13.78 2.25
C GLY A 125 17.47 14.35 3.54
N SER A 126 16.99 15.48 4.05
CA SER A 126 17.58 16.12 5.25
C SER A 126 16.75 15.94 6.53
N VAL A 127 15.47 15.66 6.41
CA VAL A 127 14.56 15.49 7.56
C VAL A 127 14.01 14.07 7.56
N GLY A 128 14.15 13.37 8.67
CA GLY A 128 13.59 12.03 8.82
C GLY A 128 12.06 12.02 8.67
N LEU A 129 11.50 10.89 8.25
CA LEU A 129 10.06 10.73 8.18
C LEU A 129 9.43 10.81 9.58
N PRO A 130 8.21 11.37 9.72
CA PRO A 130 7.53 11.48 11.00
C PRO A 130 7.33 10.12 11.66
N ARG A 131 8.02 9.89 12.77
CA ARG A 131 8.05 8.59 13.49
C ARG A 131 6.65 8.09 13.82
N GLN A 132 5.75 8.97 14.23
CA GLN A 132 4.38 8.63 14.60
C GLN A 132 3.57 7.99 13.45
N TYR A 133 3.88 8.30 12.20
CA TYR A 133 3.22 7.67 11.04
C TYR A 133 3.99 6.43 10.56
N VAL A 134 5.30 6.43 10.68
CA VAL A 134 6.16 5.34 10.21
C VAL A 134 6.05 4.12 11.12
N GLU A 135 6.16 4.30 12.43
CA GLU A 135 6.26 3.19 13.40
C GLU A 135 5.10 2.20 13.33
N PRO A 136 3.82 2.63 13.21
CA PRO A 136 2.71 1.69 13.05
C PRO A 136 2.72 0.90 11.76
N THR A 137 3.47 1.33 10.74
CA THR A 137 3.50 0.72 9.40
C THR A 137 4.64 -0.25 9.19
N ILE A 138 5.66 -0.24 10.05
CA ILE A 138 6.85 -1.09 9.87
C ILE A 138 6.53 -2.54 10.21
N HIS A 139 6.64 -3.39 9.19
CA HIS A 139 6.44 -4.83 9.30
C HIS A 139 7.56 -5.61 8.64
N ARG A 140 7.79 -6.82 9.19
CA ARG A 140 8.74 -7.79 8.64
C ARG A 140 7.97 -8.86 7.90
N TYR A 141 8.42 -9.17 6.70
CA TYR A 141 7.86 -10.18 5.81
C TYR A 141 8.87 -11.28 5.55
N LEU A 142 8.41 -12.52 5.49
CA LEU A 142 9.21 -13.68 5.10
C LEU A 142 8.96 -13.99 3.62
N ASN A 143 9.99 -14.10 2.81
CA ASN A 143 9.86 -14.31 1.37
C ASN A 143 9.07 -15.59 1.04
N ASN A 144 9.31 -16.67 1.77
CA ASN A 144 8.63 -17.95 1.58
C ASN A 144 7.16 -17.96 2.05
N HIS A 145 6.67 -16.85 2.61
CA HIS A 145 5.27 -16.63 3.00
C HIS A 145 4.52 -15.68 2.05
N VAL A 146 5.20 -15.12 1.06
CA VAL A 146 4.57 -14.42 -0.07
C VAL A 146 3.94 -15.46 -0.99
N ARG A 147 2.67 -15.26 -1.37
CA ARG A 147 1.84 -16.22 -2.11
C ARG A 147 1.53 -15.80 -3.55
N SER A 148 2.01 -14.65 -3.97
CA SER A 148 1.86 -14.13 -5.33
C SER A 148 3.16 -13.52 -5.81
N GLN A 149 3.15 -13.05 -7.04
CA GLN A 149 4.16 -12.10 -7.50
C GLN A 149 3.99 -10.76 -6.79
N PHE A 150 5.03 -9.92 -6.82
CA PHE A 150 4.96 -8.54 -6.37
C PHE A 150 4.36 -7.68 -7.49
N ALA A 151 3.22 -7.04 -7.23
CA ALA A 151 2.66 -6.04 -8.11
C ALA A 151 3.31 -4.69 -7.79
N LEU A 152 4.13 -4.17 -8.72
CA LEU A 152 4.70 -2.83 -8.59
C LEU A 152 3.58 -1.79 -8.73
N VAL A 153 3.52 -0.87 -7.78
CA VAL A 153 2.69 0.33 -7.86
C VAL A 153 3.60 1.46 -8.33
N GLU A 154 3.37 1.98 -9.53
CA GLU A 154 4.17 3.05 -10.09
C GLU A 154 4.00 4.36 -9.30
N LYS A 155 5.03 5.20 -9.24
CA LYS A 155 4.99 6.44 -8.43
C LYS A 155 3.77 7.33 -8.71
N PRO A 156 3.33 7.52 -9.97
CA PRO A 156 2.10 8.29 -10.26
C PRO A 156 0.83 7.70 -9.61
N GLU A 157 0.82 6.38 -9.38
CA GLU A 157 -0.33 5.63 -8.83
C GLU A 157 -0.34 5.61 -7.28
N TRP A 158 0.72 6.05 -6.62
CA TRP A 158 0.85 5.96 -5.16
C TRP A 158 -0.27 6.66 -4.41
N GLU A 159 -0.69 7.83 -4.89
CA GLU A 159 -1.80 8.56 -4.28
C GLU A 159 -3.12 7.78 -4.41
N ILE A 160 -3.38 7.22 -5.59
CA ILE A 160 -4.55 6.39 -5.86
C ILE A 160 -4.55 5.17 -4.94
N ALA A 161 -3.44 4.43 -4.90
CA ALA A 161 -3.26 3.24 -4.07
C ALA A 161 -3.51 3.51 -2.58
N THR A 162 -3.16 4.70 -2.10
CA THR A 162 -3.34 5.12 -0.72
C THR A 162 -4.81 5.17 -0.30
N PHE A 163 -5.72 5.50 -1.22
CA PHE A 163 -7.14 5.65 -0.92
C PHE A 163 -7.96 4.41 -1.26
N LEU A 164 -7.49 3.54 -2.16
CA LEU A 164 -8.25 2.36 -2.55
C LEU A 164 -8.41 1.37 -1.39
N PRO A 165 -9.60 0.77 -1.22
CA PRO A 165 -9.89 -0.20 -0.17
C PRO A 165 -9.36 -1.60 -0.51
N THR A 166 -8.07 -1.71 -0.83
CA THR A 166 -7.43 -2.97 -1.25
C THR A 166 -6.98 -3.86 -0.09
N ALA A 167 -6.95 -3.34 1.14
CA ALA A 167 -6.57 -4.10 2.34
C ALA A 167 -7.46 -5.33 2.55
N GLN A 168 -6.84 -6.48 2.78
CA GLN A 168 -7.53 -7.75 3.04
C GLN A 168 -7.27 -8.19 4.49
N TRP A 169 -7.93 -7.52 5.42
CA TRP A 169 -7.79 -7.80 6.84
C TRP A 169 -8.34 -9.16 7.22
N ARG A 170 -7.59 -9.89 8.05
CA ARG A 170 -7.96 -11.16 8.67
C ARG A 170 -7.99 -11.01 10.18
N LYS A 171 -8.94 -11.68 10.84
CA LYS A 171 -9.18 -11.75 12.30
C LYS A 171 -9.71 -10.48 12.95
N ALA A 172 -9.55 -9.30 12.35
CA ALA A 172 -10.16 -8.07 12.82
C ALA A 172 -10.58 -7.17 11.64
N PRO A 173 -11.61 -6.34 11.80
CA PRO A 173 -11.99 -5.37 10.78
C PRO A 173 -10.99 -4.19 10.74
N ALA A 174 -10.94 -3.49 9.60
CA ALA A 174 -10.09 -2.30 9.40
C ALA A 174 -10.30 -1.23 10.49
N SER A 175 -11.52 -1.08 11.01
CA SER A 175 -11.83 -0.13 12.09
C SER A 175 -11.02 -0.39 13.36
N THR A 176 -10.80 -1.64 13.73
CA THR A 176 -9.97 -2.03 14.88
C THR A 176 -8.51 -1.66 14.64
N VAL A 177 -7.97 -2.03 13.48
CA VAL A 177 -6.59 -1.69 13.09
C VAL A 177 -6.37 -0.18 13.11
N TYR A 178 -7.29 0.58 12.54
CA TYR A 178 -7.20 2.05 12.49
C TYR A 178 -7.35 2.72 13.86
N LYS A 179 -8.12 2.13 14.78
CA LYS A 179 -8.21 2.61 16.16
C LYS A 179 -6.87 2.44 16.87
N GLU A 180 -6.21 1.31 16.71
CA GLU A 180 -4.90 1.05 17.32
C GLU A 180 -3.81 1.94 16.73
N SER A 181 -3.76 2.10 15.41
CA SER A 181 -2.78 2.98 14.77
C SER A 181 -2.95 4.45 15.17
N ARG A 182 -4.20 4.95 15.30
CA ARG A 182 -4.45 6.30 15.81
C ARG A 182 -3.98 6.48 17.26
N ARG A 183 -4.11 5.46 18.09
CA ARG A 183 -3.57 5.47 19.45
C ARG A 183 -2.04 5.54 19.45
N ALA A 184 -1.40 4.76 18.57
CA ALA A 184 0.05 4.79 18.41
C ALA A 184 0.53 6.17 17.93
N VAL A 185 -0.12 6.75 16.91
CA VAL A 185 0.17 8.11 16.42
C VAL A 185 0.11 9.13 17.55
N ARG A 186 -0.95 9.11 18.38
CA ARG A 186 -1.11 10.06 19.50
C ARG A 186 -0.06 9.89 20.61
N ARG A 187 0.46 8.69 20.81
CA ARG A 187 1.51 8.44 21.83
C ARG A 187 2.89 8.93 21.38
N LEU A 188 3.10 9.04 20.08
CA LEU A 188 4.38 9.39 19.48
C LEU A 188 4.42 10.83 18.96
N SER A 189 3.29 11.54 18.99
CA SER A 189 3.18 12.98 18.72
C SER A 189 3.53 13.78 19.96
#